data_642a32e0381b6bd9e8f320549d852cd8
#
_entry.id   642a32e0381b6bd9e8f320549d852cd8
#
_cell.length_a   1.000
_cell.length_b   1.000
_cell.length_c   1.000
_cell.angle_alpha   90.00
_cell.angle_beta   90.00
_cell.angle_gamma   90.00
#
_symmetry.space_group_name_H-M   'P 1'
#
loop_
_entity.id
_entity.type
_entity.pdbx_description
1 polymer ?
#
loop_
_entity_poly.entity_id
_entity_poly.type
_entity_poly.pdbx_seq_one_letter_code
_entity_poly.pdbx_strand_id
1 'polypeptide(L)'
;SDLVLAPEHKATEELIAASGIPSVILRNNWYTENYAGDIAQARETGVVAASVGDGRVASASRKDFADAAAVVLLEDGHLGQAYELGGGIAWNDDNLAAAIAEVIGGPVEYRALTTEEHAEALESAGLDERTIGFVTALDAGIRGGALADTDGTLARLIGRPTTPLVEGLRPLA
;
A
#
# COMPACT_ATOMS: atom_id res chain seq x y z
N SER A 1 -14.40 4.35 0.71
CA SER A 1 -13.31 4.05 -0.24
C SER A 1 -13.84 3.12 -1.34
N ASP A 2 -13.42 3.37 -2.57
CA ASP A 2 -13.76 2.53 -3.73
C ASP A 2 -12.73 1.40 -3.93
N LEU A 3 -11.86 1.19 -2.94
CA LEU A 3 -10.88 0.10 -2.96
C LEU A 3 -11.61 -1.26 -2.89
N VAL A 4 -11.17 -2.22 -3.70
CA VAL A 4 -11.73 -3.58 -3.77
C VAL A 4 -11.79 -4.29 -2.39
N LEU A 5 -10.91 -3.94 -1.47
CA LEU A 5 -10.84 -4.49 -0.09
C LEU A 5 -11.81 -3.79 0.89
N ALA A 6 -12.33 -2.61 0.56
CA ALA A 6 -13.11 -1.79 1.50
C ALA A 6 -14.37 -2.48 2.03
N PRO A 7 -15.15 -3.24 1.25
CA PRO A 7 -16.38 -3.89 1.75
C PRO A 7 -16.13 -4.86 2.90
N GLU A 8 -15.07 -5.68 2.84
CA GLU A 8 -14.75 -6.66 3.87
C GLU A 8 -14.26 -5.98 5.16
N HIS A 9 -13.44 -4.93 5.04
CA HIS A 9 -13.00 -4.13 6.17
C HIS A 9 -14.17 -3.43 6.86
N LYS A 10 -15.08 -2.84 6.08
CA LYS A 10 -16.29 -2.21 6.61
C LYS A 10 -17.16 -3.19 7.38
N ALA A 11 -17.42 -4.38 6.83
CA ALA A 11 -18.19 -5.42 7.51
C ALA A 11 -17.54 -5.85 8.82
N THR A 12 -16.21 -5.96 8.86
CA THR A 12 -15.45 -6.27 10.07
C THR A 12 -15.59 -5.18 11.13
N GLU A 13 -15.47 -3.90 10.75
CA GLU A 13 -15.65 -2.77 11.67
C GLU A 13 -17.08 -2.73 12.23
N GLU A 14 -18.11 -3.00 11.41
CA GLU A 14 -19.50 -3.06 11.85
C GLU A 14 -19.72 -4.18 12.89
N LEU A 15 -19.10 -5.35 12.70
CA LEU A 15 -19.14 -6.45 13.66
C LEU A 15 -18.45 -6.09 14.99
N ILE A 16 -17.28 -5.44 14.92
CA ILE A 16 -16.57 -4.96 16.11
C ILE A 16 -17.43 -3.95 16.87
N ALA A 17 -18.01 -2.97 16.18
CA ALA A 17 -18.89 -1.98 16.78
C ALA A 17 -20.12 -2.61 17.46
N ALA A 18 -20.73 -3.61 16.81
CA ALA A 18 -21.90 -4.33 17.32
C ALA A 18 -21.57 -5.22 18.53
N SER A 19 -20.33 -5.63 18.72
CA SER A 19 -19.90 -6.51 19.82
C SER A 19 -19.94 -5.83 21.19
N GLY A 20 -19.91 -4.49 21.23
CA GLY A 20 -19.80 -3.71 22.47
C GLY A 20 -18.43 -3.81 23.15
N ILE A 21 -17.46 -4.48 22.56
CA ILE A 21 -16.08 -4.56 23.08
C ILE A 21 -15.38 -3.22 22.86
N PRO A 22 -14.80 -2.58 23.89
CA PRO A 22 -13.99 -1.40 23.72
C PRO A 22 -12.85 -1.66 22.73
N SER A 23 -12.77 -0.87 21.66
CA SER A 23 -11.84 -1.13 20.55
C SER A 23 -11.23 0.16 20.00
N VAL A 24 -10.11 0.01 19.32
CA VAL A 24 -9.48 1.03 18.48
C VAL A 24 -9.37 0.46 17.08
N ILE A 25 -9.75 1.22 16.07
CA ILE A 25 -9.64 0.82 14.68
C ILE A 25 -8.43 1.51 14.06
N LEU A 26 -7.48 0.71 13.55
CA LEU A 26 -6.34 1.18 12.79
C LEU A 26 -6.55 0.81 11.32
N ARG A 27 -6.89 1.79 10.49
CA ARG A 27 -7.07 1.61 9.05
C ARG A 27 -5.74 1.82 8.36
N ASN A 28 -4.95 0.75 8.30
CA ASN A 28 -3.65 0.78 7.66
C ASN A 28 -3.82 0.95 6.15
N ASN A 29 -3.10 1.91 5.58
CA ASN A 29 -2.93 2.06 4.16
C ASN A 29 -2.04 0.93 3.60
N TRP A 30 -1.48 1.09 2.43
CA TRP A 30 -0.70 0.08 1.71
C TRP A 30 0.66 -0.20 2.38
N TYR A 31 1.06 -1.47 2.42
CA TYR A 31 2.37 -1.85 2.96
C TYR A 31 3.46 -1.72 1.91
N THR A 32 4.57 -1.05 2.23
CA THR A 32 5.73 -0.95 1.34
C THR A 32 6.28 -2.34 0.97
N GLU A 33 6.17 -3.30 1.85
CA GLU A 33 6.61 -4.68 1.64
C GLU A 33 5.79 -5.45 0.58
N ASN A 34 4.65 -4.93 0.15
CA ASN A 34 3.87 -5.55 -0.93
C ASN A 34 4.57 -5.48 -2.29
N TYR A 35 5.55 -4.58 -2.45
CA TYR A 35 6.34 -4.42 -3.68
C TYR A 35 7.53 -5.38 -3.83
N ALA A 36 7.61 -6.42 -3.00
CA ALA A 36 8.65 -7.45 -3.13
C ALA A 36 8.62 -8.16 -4.50
N GLY A 37 7.41 -8.37 -5.05
CA GLY A 37 7.23 -8.95 -6.38
C GLY A 37 7.74 -8.03 -7.50
N ASP A 38 7.47 -6.73 -7.38
CA ASP A 38 7.94 -5.71 -8.34
C ASP A 38 9.47 -5.59 -8.35
N ILE A 39 10.11 -5.70 -7.18
CA ILE A 39 11.57 -5.75 -7.06
C ILE A 39 12.12 -6.97 -7.78
N ALA A 40 11.54 -8.16 -7.57
CA ALA A 40 11.97 -9.39 -8.22
C ALA A 40 11.82 -9.27 -9.74
N GLN A 41 10.68 -8.80 -10.23
CA GLN A 41 10.43 -8.57 -11.65
C GLN A 41 11.41 -7.55 -12.26
N ALA A 42 11.63 -6.42 -11.56
CA ALA A 42 12.54 -5.38 -12.03
C ALA A 42 13.99 -5.85 -12.13
N ARG A 43 14.44 -6.75 -11.26
CA ARG A 43 15.77 -7.38 -11.37
C ARG A 43 15.94 -8.21 -12.64
N GLU A 44 14.88 -8.87 -13.08
CA GLU A 44 14.91 -9.73 -14.28
C GLU A 44 14.71 -8.94 -15.56
N THR A 45 13.80 -7.95 -15.54
CA THR A 45 13.32 -7.29 -16.74
C THR A 45 13.75 -5.83 -16.89
N GLY A 46 14.16 -5.17 -15.81
CA GLY A 46 14.36 -3.73 -15.76
C GLY A 46 13.06 -2.90 -15.80
N VAL A 47 11.90 -3.54 -15.57
CA VAL A 47 10.59 -2.88 -15.73
C VAL A 47 9.68 -3.13 -14.54
N VAL A 48 9.01 -2.08 -14.10
CA VAL A 48 7.79 -2.13 -13.27
C VAL A 48 6.61 -1.77 -14.17
N ALA A 49 5.56 -2.56 -14.18
CA ALA A 49 4.40 -2.34 -15.04
C ALA A 49 3.10 -2.44 -14.25
N ALA A 50 2.22 -1.44 -14.41
CA ALA A 50 0.91 -1.39 -13.75
C ALA A 50 -0.09 -0.54 -14.55
N SER A 51 -1.38 -0.68 -14.22
CA SER A 51 -2.44 0.11 -14.85
C SER A 51 -3.01 1.21 -13.95
N VAL A 52 -2.18 1.75 -13.05
CA VAL A 52 -2.57 2.75 -12.05
C VAL A 52 -2.61 4.19 -12.57
N GLY A 53 -2.11 4.44 -13.81
CA GLY A 53 -2.03 5.79 -14.39
C GLY A 53 -1.20 6.74 -13.50
N ASP A 54 -1.75 7.93 -13.21
CA ASP A 54 -1.13 8.92 -12.32
C ASP A 54 -1.49 8.71 -10.83
N GLY A 55 -2.06 7.55 -10.49
CA GLY A 55 -2.46 7.19 -9.13
C GLY A 55 -1.29 7.27 -8.15
N ARG A 56 -1.60 7.59 -6.89
CA ARG A 56 -0.59 7.74 -5.84
C ARG A 56 -0.89 6.82 -4.68
N VAL A 57 0.18 6.36 -4.04
CA VAL A 57 0.11 5.47 -2.87
C VAL A 57 0.91 6.09 -1.73
N ALA A 58 0.26 6.27 -0.58
CA ALA A 58 0.89 6.67 0.67
C ALA A 58 1.25 5.42 1.48
N SER A 59 2.16 4.59 0.96
CA SER A 59 2.58 3.38 1.67
C SER A 59 3.44 3.69 2.90
N ALA A 60 3.40 2.80 3.88
CA ALA A 60 4.32 2.80 5.00
C ALA A 60 4.81 1.37 5.28
N SER A 61 5.91 1.25 6.02
CA SER A 61 6.44 -0.06 6.40
C SER A 61 5.52 -0.77 7.42
N ARG A 62 5.48 -2.09 7.40
CA ARG A 62 4.78 -2.89 8.42
C ARG A 62 5.25 -2.54 9.82
N LYS A 63 6.54 -2.15 9.95
CA LYS A 63 7.11 -1.71 11.22
C LYS A 63 6.46 -0.40 11.71
N ASP A 64 6.26 0.58 10.83
CA ASP A 64 5.61 1.84 11.20
C ASP A 64 4.17 1.62 11.70
N PHE A 65 3.42 0.75 11.02
CA PHE A 65 2.07 0.36 11.47
C PHE A 65 2.09 -0.41 12.79
N ALA A 66 3.07 -1.28 13.00
CA ALA A 66 3.24 -2.00 14.26
C ALA A 66 3.61 -1.05 15.42
N ASP A 67 4.46 -0.05 15.17
CA ASP A 67 4.80 0.99 16.15
C ASP A 67 3.54 1.79 16.55
N ALA A 68 2.68 2.15 15.58
CA ALA A 68 1.39 2.82 15.88
C ALA A 68 0.46 1.93 16.70
N ALA A 69 0.38 0.63 16.39
CA ALA A 69 -0.41 -0.32 17.18
C ALA A 69 0.12 -0.42 18.62
N ALA A 70 1.43 -0.42 18.81
CA ALA A 70 2.03 -0.42 20.15
C ALA A 70 1.67 0.86 20.94
N VAL A 71 1.72 2.04 20.31
CA VAL A 71 1.32 3.31 20.95
C VAL A 71 -0.11 3.24 21.46
N VAL A 72 -1.08 2.88 20.62
CA VAL A 72 -2.49 2.86 20.99
C VAL A 72 -2.84 1.78 22.02
N LEU A 73 -1.98 0.77 22.20
CA LEU A 73 -2.12 -0.26 23.23
C LEU A 73 -1.50 0.14 24.56
N LEU A 74 -0.47 0.99 24.54
CA LEU A 74 0.31 1.36 25.74
C LEU A 74 -0.10 2.71 26.32
N GLU A 75 -0.70 3.58 25.53
CA GLU A 75 -1.11 4.93 25.96
C GLU A 75 -2.62 5.01 26.15
N ASP A 76 -3.06 5.92 27.02
CA ASP A 76 -4.47 6.17 27.29
C ASP A 76 -5.09 7.11 26.23
N GLY A 77 -6.43 7.08 26.13
CA GLY A 77 -7.20 8.04 25.33
C GLY A 77 -7.51 7.59 23.91
N HIS A 78 -7.12 6.38 23.51
CA HIS A 78 -7.35 5.85 22.15
C HIS A 78 -8.65 5.06 21.99
N LEU A 79 -9.25 4.56 23.08
CA LEU A 79 -10.46 3.74 22.99
C LEU A 79 -11.59 4.49 22.30
N GLY A 80 -12.26 3.80 21.37
CA GLY A 80 -13.37 4.34 20.57
C GLY A 80 -12.90 5.19 19.39
N GLN A 81 -11.61 5.33 19.15
CA GLN A 81 -11.07 6.06 18.00
C GLN A 81 -10.90 5.16 16.78
N ALA A 82 -11.01 5.76 15.59
CA ALA A 82 -10.61 5.17 14.32
C ALA A 82 -9.55 6.07 13.67
N TYR A 83 -8.41 5.51 13.32
CA TYR A 83 -7.28 6.21 12.74
C TYR A 83 -7.06 5.79 11.30
N GLU A 84 -7.02 6.76 10.38
CA GLU A 84 -6.53 6.56 9.02
C GLU A 84 -5.00 6.65 9.05
N LEU A 85 -4.30 5.58 8.69
CA LEU A 85 -2.85 5.50 8.79
C LEU A 85 -2.22 5.40 7.41
N GLY A 86 -1.63 6.48 6.93
CA GLY A 86 -0.89 6.55 5.67
C GLY A 86 0.56 6.97 5.87
N GLY A 87 1.40 6.66 4.90
CA GLY A 87 2.77 7.17 4.82
C GLY A 87 2.79 8.69 4.67
N GLY A 88 3.90 9.33 5.04
CA GLY A 88 4.04 10.79 4.98
C GLY A 88 4.14 11.37 3.57
N ILE A 89 4.35 10.54 2.55
CA ILE A 89 4.48 10.95 1.14
C ILE A 89 3.67 9.99 0.28
N ALA A 90 2.79 10.54 -0.57
CA ALA A 90 2.11 9.79 -1.63
C ALA A 90 2.96 9.86 -2.90
N TRP A 91 3.50 8.74 -3.31
CA TRP A 91 4.36 8.55 -4.48
C TRP A 91 3.57 7.87 -5.63
N ASN A 92 4.01 8.05 -6.86
CA ASN A 92 3.51 7.39 -8.06
C ASN A 92 4.48 6.31 -8.54
N ASP A 93 4.13 5.55 -9.57
CA ASP A 93 4.93 4.42 -10.02
C ASP A 93 6.27 4.82 -10.68
N ASP A 94 6.42 6.05 -11.19
CA ASP A 94 7.74 6.58 -11.56
C ASP A 94 8.66 6.69 -10.34
N ASN A 95 8.11 7.14 -9.21
CA ASN A 95 8.85 7.20 -7.95
C ASN A 95 9.18 5.78 -7.42
N LEU A 96 8.26 4.82 -7.57
CA LEU A 96 8.52 3.42 -7.22
C LEU A 96 9.64 2.83 -8.07
N ALA A 97 9.60 3.00 -9.39
CA ALA A 97 10.64 2.53 -10.30
C ALA A 97 12.01 3.13 -9.95
N ALA A 98 12.06 4.44 -9.68
CA ALA A 98 13.29 5.12 -9.25
C ALA A 98 13.82 4.58 -7.91
N ALA A 99 12.94 4.33 -6.94
CA ALA A 99 13.30 3.76 -5.65
C ALA A 99 13.82 2.31 -5.78
N ILE A 100 13.18 1.50 -6.61
CA ILE A 100 13.64 0.13 -6.91
C ILE A 100 14.99 0.17 -7.61
N ALA A 101 15.19 1.06 -8.61
CA ALA A 101 16.46 1.24 -9.30
C ALA A 101 17.62 1.53 -8.33
N GLU A 102 17.39 2.41 -7.33
CA GLU A 102 18.38 2.70 -6.29
C GLU A 102 18.69 1.47 -5.45
N VAL A 103 17.67 0.71 -5.06
CA VAL A 103 17.80 -0.44 -4.17
C VAL A 103 18.51 -1.62 -4.83
N ILE A 104 18.21 -1.89 -6.12
CA ILE A 104 18.83 -3.01 -6.86
C ILE A 104 20.17 -2.62 -7.51
N GLY A 105 20.48 -1.31 -7.59
CA GLY A 105 21.70 -0.80 -8.20
C GLY A 105 21.72 -0.90 -9.73
N GLY A 106 20.57 -0.85 -10.38
CA GLY A 106 20.43 -0.97 -11.84
C GLY A 106 19.27 -0.12 -12.37
N PRO A 107 19.20 0.12 -13.68
CA PRO A 107 18.12 0.91 -14.28
C PRO A 107 16.77 0.17 -14.18
N VAL A 108 15.72 0.90 -13.79
CA VAL A 108 14.34 0.41 -13.81
C VAL A 108 13.45 1.47 -14.44
N GLU A 109 12.60 1.06 -15.35
CA GLU A 109 11.64 1.90 -16.05
C GLU A 109 10.21 1.55 -15.60
N TYR A 110 9.37 2.56 -15.37
CA TYR A 110 7.94 2.36 -15.22
C TYR A 110 7.27 2.28 -16.60
N ARG A 111 6.46 1.26 -16.81
CA ARG A 111 5.63 1.10 -17.99
C ARG A 111 4.16 1.20 -17.62
N ALA A 112 3.56 2.34 -17.95
CA ALA A 112 2.12 2.51 -17.82
C ALA A 112 1.38 1.63 -18.84
N LEU A 113 0.46 0.81 -18.34
CA LEU A 113 -0.40 -0.07 -19.14
C LEU A 113 -1.86 0.40 -19.05
N THR A 114 -2.66 0.05 -20.05
CA THR A 114 -4.12 0.03 -19.88
C THR A 114 -4.52 -1.14 -18.99
N THR A 115 -5.74 -1.14 -18.48
CA THR A 115 -6.24 -2.25 -17.65
C THR A 115 -6.24 -3.57 -18.44
N GLU A 116 -6.58 -3.52 -19.72
CA GLU A 116 -6.60 -4.66 -20.63
C GLU A 116 -5.19 -5.22 -20.87
N GLU A 117 -4.22 -4.35 -21.18
CA GLU A 117 -2.81 -4.74 -21.36
C GLU A 117 -2.22 -5.35 -20.10
N HIS A 118 -2.57 -4.80 -18.92
CA HIS A 118 -2.10 -5.36 -17.64
C HIS A 118 -2.72 -6.75 -17.40
N ALA A 119 -4.02 -6.91 -17.64
CA ALA A 119 -4.68 -8.21 -17.53
C ALA A 119 -4.03 -9.28 -18.44
N GLU A 120 -3.76 -8.93 -19.70
CA GLU A 120 -3.08 -9.82 -20.66
C GLU A 120 -1.66 -10.19 -20.20
N ALA A 121 -0.91 -9.22 -19.65
CA ALA A 121 0.42 -9.46 -19.10
C ALA A 121 0.39 -10.43 -17.91
N LEU A 122 -0.56 -10.24 -16.98
CA LEU A 122 -0.74 -11.11 -15.82
C LEU A 122 -1.17 -12.52 -16.22
N GLU A 123 -2.06 -12.66 -17.23
CA GLU A 123 -2.46 -13.95 -17.79
C GLU A 123 -1.26 -14.67 -18.43
N SER A 124 -0.46 -13.94 -19.21
CA SER A 124 0.77 -14.46 -19.83
C SER A 124 1.80 -14.91 -18.78
N ALA A 125 1.80 -14.28 -17.60
CA ALA A 125 2.63 -14.69 -16.46
C ALA A 125 2.04 -15.89 -15.69
N GLY A 126 0.88 -16.42 -16.11
CA GLY A 126 0.28 -17.64 -15.55
C GLY A 126 -0.61 -17.40 -14.32
N LEU A 127 -1.04 -16.17 -14.08
CA LEU A 127 -1.98 -15.90 -12.99
C LEU A 127 -3.40 -16.35 -13.37
N ASP A 128 -4.18 -16.79 -12.38
CA ASP A 128 -5.58 -17.15 -12.57
C ASP A 128 -6.49 -15.91 -12.69
N GLU A 129 -7.66 -16.09 -13.30
CA GLU A 129 -8.64 -15.01 -13.56
C GLU A 129 -9.03 -14.23 -12.30
N ARG A 130 -9.17 -14.91 -11.15
CA ARG A 130 -9.52 -14.27 -9.89
C ARG A 130 -8.43 -13.31 -9.43
N THR A 131 -7.18 -13.74 -9.52
CA THR A 131 -6.01 -12.92 -9.16
C THR A 131 -5.86 -11.73 -10.10
N ILE A 132 -6.04 -11.95 -11.43
CA ILE A 132 -6.03 -10.87 -12.42
C ILE A 132 -7.11 -9.85 -12.13
N GLY A 133 -8.35 -10.29 -11.88
CA GLY A 133 -9.46 -9.42 -11.52
C GLY A 133 -9.21 -8.62 -10.24
N PHE A 134 -8.58 -9.23 -9.23
CA PHE A 134 -8.21 -8.54 -8.00
C PHE A 134 -7.15 -7.46 -8.25
N VAL A 135 -6.06 -7.78 -8.98
CA VAL A 135 -4.96 -6.83 -9.26
C VAL A 135 -5.47 -5.64 -10.07
N THR A 136 -6.22 -5.88 -11.13
CA THR A 136 -6.76 -4.80 -11.99
C THR A 136 -7.78 -3.92 -11.28
N ALA A 137 -8.59 -4.49 -10.37
CA ALA A 137 -9.50 -3.73 -9.52
C ALA A 137 -8.74 -2.89 -8.46
N LEU A 138 -7.64 -3.41 -7.92
CA LEU A 138 -6.75 -2.67 -7.03
C LEU A 138 -6.14 -1.46 -7.76
N ASP A 139 -5.58 -1.68 -8.95
CA ASP A 139 -5.03 -0.62 -9.79
C ASP A 139 -6.05 0.48 -10.08
N ALA A 140 -7.30 0.09 -10.39
CA ALA A 140 -8.39 1.04 -10.60
C ALA A 140 -8.66 1.87 -9.34
N GLY A 141 -8.61 1.27 -8.15
CA GLY A 141 -8.73 1.97 -6.87
C GLY A 141 -7.58 2.96 -6.64
N ILE A 142 -6.34 2.57 -6.92
CA ILE A 142 -5.15 3.43 -6.84
C ILE A 142 -5.27 4.60 -7.81
N ARG A 143 -5.66 4.35 -9.05
CA ARG A 143 -5.92 5.38 -10.06
C ARG A 143 -7.01 6.36 -9.63
N GLY A 144 -8.01 5.89 -8.90
CA GLY A 144 -9.06 6.69 -8.27
C GLY A 144 -8.63 7.45 -7.01
N GLY A 145 -7.38 7.32 -6.56
CA GLY A 145 -6.83 8.02 -5.39
C GLY A 145 -7.13 7.36 -4.04
N ALA A 146 -7.62 6.13 -4.02
CA ALA A 146 -8.05 5.46 -2.79
C ALA A 146 -6.93 5.26 -1.74
N LEU A 147 -5.66 5.31 -2.16
CA LEU A 147 -4.47 5.12 -1.30
C LEU A 147 -3.59 6.37 -1.20
N ALA A 148 -4.05 7.54 -1.65
CA ALA A 148 -3.21 8.75 -1.75
C ALA A 148 -3.19 9.61 -0.48
N ASP A 149 -3.98 9.29 0.55
CA ASP A 149 -4.14 10.16 1.72
C ASP A 149 -2.87 10.18 2.60
N THR A 150 -2.46 11.40 2.99
CA THR A 150 -1.24 11.68 3.77
C THR A 150 -1.53 12.68 4.90
N ASP A 151 -2.57 12.45 5.70
CA ASP A 151 -2.97 13.37 6.79
C ASP A 151 -1.94 13.48 7.93
N GLY A 152 -0.90 12.64 7.92
CA GLY A 152 0.20 12.63 8.88
C GLY A 152 -0.14 11.96 10.22
N THR A 153 -1.29 11.30 10.34
CA THR A 153 -1.71 10.64 11.58
C THR A 153 -0.74 9.56 12.02
N LEU A 154 -0.26 8.72 11.10
CA LEU A 154 0.73 7.69 11.41
C LEU A 154 2.01 8.29 12.02
N ALA A 155 2.59 9.31 11.37
CA ALA A 155 3.81 9.96 11.85
C ALA A 155 3.61 10.62 13.24
N ARG A 156 2.43 11.21 13.48
CA ARG A 156 2.10 11.78 14.82
C ARG A 156 2.00 10.71 15.89
N LEU A 157 1.35 9.57 15.61
CA LEU A 157 1.23 8.47 16.58
C LEU A 157 2.60 7.90 16.95
N ILE A 158 3.45 7.62 15.96
CA ILE A 158 4.77 7.01 16.21
C ILE A 158 5.84 8.02 16.66
N GLY A 159 5.51 9.32 16.71
CA GLY A 159 6.42 10.37 17.18
C GLY A 159 7.64 10.64 16.29
N ARG A 160 7.62 10.18 15.03
CA ARG A 160 8.69 10.34 14.04
C ARG A 160 8.14 10.31 12.61
N PRO A 161 8.90 10.79 11.60
CA PRO A 161 8.54 10.53 10.21
C PRO A 161 8.39 9.02 9.92
N THR A 162 7.49 8.68 8.99
CA THR A 162 7.39 7.31 8.47
C THR A 162 8.64 6.93 7.68
N THR A 163 8.94 5.63 7.62
CA THR A 163 10.06 5.10 6.87
C THR A 163 9.97 5.52 5.40
N PRO A 164 11.00 6.18 4.82
CA PRO A 164 11.03 6.53 3.41
C PRO A 164 10.89 5.29 2.50
N LEU A 165 10.30 5.45 1.30
CA LEU A 165 10.06 4.35 0.37
C LEU A 165 11.32 3.52 0.10
N VAL A 166 12.42 4.16 -0.27
CA VAL A 166 13.70 3.48 -0.57
C VAL A 166 14.19 2.65 0.63
N GLU A 167 14.10 3.20 1.85
CA GLU A 167 14.53 2.49 3.06
C GLU A 167 13.64 1.29 3.36
N GLY A 168 12.32 1.43 3.12
CA GLY A 168 11.35 0.34 3.29
C GLY A 168 11.52 -0.79 2.27
N LEU A 169 11.97 -0.46 1.05
CA LEU A 169 12.23 -1.45 -0.01
C LEU A 169 13.58 -2.17 0.16
N ARG A 170 14.57 -1.52 0.76
CA ARG A 170 15.95 -2.03 0.88
C ARG A 170 16.06 -3.44 1.48
N PRO A 171 15.31 -3.81 2.53
CA PRO A 171 15.35 -5.17 3.09
C PRO A 171 14.76 -6.26 2.19
N LEU A 172 14.05 -5.88 1.11
CA LEU A 172 13.37 -6.79 0.18
C LEU A 172 14.23 -7.12 -1.06
N ALA A 173 15.35 -6.44 -1.21
CA ALA A 173 16.24 -6.52 -2.39
C ALA A 173 17.32 -7.59 -2.27
#